data_f952e597cfe175e5995926399ada7f7b
#
_entry.id   f952e597cfe175e5995926399ada7f7b
#
_cell.length_a   1.000
_cell.length_b   1.000
_cell.length_c   1.000
_cell.angle_alpha   90.00
_cell.angle_beta   90.00
_cell.angle_gamma   90.00
#
_symmetry.space_group_name_H-M   'P 1'
#
loop_
_entity.id
_entity.type
_entity.pdbx_description
1 polymer ?
#
loop_
_entity_poly.entity_id
_entity_poly.type
_entity_poly.pdbx_seq_one_letter_code
_entity_poly.pdbx_strand_id
1 'polypeptide(L)'
;MKALLISFSELPTLQRHLYVLSAGLAKLGIETTTLGSNNLKIDAKLQSNNILIRTPSSPKPSPQSLFAMNRELIKIAQMAIEIEPDVIHFINKHTWNYFLIRMLKKKLPQTKLIHTFHDPVGHEGDSVQKGVVLYHKLVERLLDAIVVHSDIAKDQTLKLLKPKCPVFQVPLGEKPWKPFSSVPFGSKEVLIFGRLNPYKGLIYYPKILDELYNLDPGIHVTIAGKASDGIESNLLAEISSKPNCTLVNRFIEDNDIDGYFERADIVLVPYTSITQSGVILDAYSRSRPVVAFDIPGMAQYVPEPENLVRAFDSVAFSRRVAELLSDGASCEQAALNAWNYGKSRFSPSKMAEATKNVYSEITEF
;
A
#
# COMPACT_ATOMS: atom_id res chain seq x y z
N MET A 1 -6.42 -21.18 16.86
CA MET A 1 -6.52 -20.96 15.40
C MET A 1 -5.12 -20.89 14.83
N LYS A 2 -4.86 -21.64 13.75
CA LYS A 2 -3.60 -21.64 13.00
C LYS A 2 -3.81 -20.97 11.65
N ALA A 3 -2.93 -20.06 11.25
CA ALA A 3 -3.00 -19.35 9.99
C ALA A 3 -1.70 -19.49 9.19
N LEU A 4 -1.80 -19.88 7.93
CA LEU A 4 -0.69 -19.88 6.97
C LEU A 4 -0.83 -18.66 6.04
N LEU A 5 0.12 -17.73 6.13
CA LEU A 5 0.16 -16.52 5.31
C LEU A 5 1.14 -16.70 4.15
N ILE A 6 0.70 -16.45 2.92
CA ILE A 6 1.50 -16.72 1.71
C ILE A 6 1.69 -15.45 0.88
N SER A 7 2.96 -15.14 0.54
CA SER A 7 3.31 -14.09 -0.42
C SER A 7 4.47 -14.52 -1.30
N PHE A 8 4.23 -14.68 -2.60
CA PHE A 8 5.28 -14.96 -3.58
C PHE A 8 5.92 -13.70 -4.18
N SER A 9 5.53 -12.52 -3.71
CA SER A 9 6.09 -11.26 -4.20
C SER A 9 7.50 -11.05 -3.72
N GLU A 10 8.34 -10.52 -4.60
CA GLU A 10 9.70 -10.04 -4.28
C GLU A 10 9.72 -8.53 -3.92
N LEU A 11 8.56 -7.85 -3.99
CA LEU A 11 8.47 -6.45 -3.64
C LEU A 11 8.59 -6.25 -2.13
N PRO A 12 9.52 -5.40 -1.64
CA PRO A 12 9.76 -5.18 -0.21
C PRO A 12 8.49 -4.77 0.54
N THR A 13 7.65 -3.93 -0.05
CA THR A 13 6.39 -3.47 0.57
C THR A 13 5.42 -4.62 0.85
N LEU A 14 5.25 -5.55 -0.11
CA LEU A 14 4.34 -6.68 0.06
C LEU A 14 4.90 -7.73 1.03
N GLN A 15 6.21 -7.90 1.08
CA GLN A 15 6.85 -8.73 2.09
C GLN A 15 6.73 -8.12 3.49
N ARG A 16 6.92 -6.80 3.62
CA ARG A 16 6.68 -6.09 4.89
C ARG A 16 5.24 -6.30 5.37
N HIS A 17 4.25 -6.18 4.48
CA HIS A 17 2.85 -6.45 4.80
C HIS A 17 2.66 -7.86 5.39
N LEU A 18 3.24 -8.90 4.75
CA LEU A 18 3.18 -10.28 5.22
C LEU A 18 3.68 -10.41 6.67
N TYR A 19 4.87 -9.88 6.97
CA TYR A 19 5.50 -10.03 8.29
C TYR A 19 4.83 -9.19 9.36
N VAL A 20 4.44 -7.96 9.03
CA VAL A 20 3.75 -7.08 9.98
C VAL A 20 2.38 -7.67 10.36
N LEU A 21 1.65 -8.20 9.39
CA LEU A 21 0.38 -8.88 9.65
C LEU A 21 0.58 -10.12 10.51
N SER A 22 1.55 -10.97 10.16
CA SER A 22 1.88 -12.18 10.93
C SER A 22 2.23 -11.85 12.39
N ALA A 23 3.12 -10.89 12.60
CA ALA A 23 3.51 -10.46 13.94
C ALA A 23 2.34 -9.88 14.74
N GLY A 24 1.43 -9.14 14.08
CA GLY A 24 0.22 -8.60 14.70
C GLY A 24 -0.77 -9.70 15.10
N LEU A 25 -1.01 -10.66 14.23
CA LEU A 25 -1.89 -11.82 14.50
C LEU A 25 -1.34 -12.71 15.63
N ALA A 26 -0.03 -12.94 15.66
CA ALA A 26 0.63 -13.70 16.73
C ALA A 26 0.41 -13.06 18.11
N LYS A 27 0.49 -11.72 18.21
CA LYS A 27 0.18 -10.97 19.44
C LYS A 27 -1.29 -11.12 19.89
N LEU A 28 -2.19 -11.42 18.96
CA LEU A 28 -3.60 -11.67 19.24
C LEU A 28 -3.93 -13.14 19.50
N GLY A 29 -2.90 -14.00 19.66
CA GLY A 29 -3.04 -15.42 20.00
C GLY A 29 -3.34 -16.33 18.81
N ILE A 30 -3.10 -15.88 17.56
CA ILE A 30 -3.19 -16.73 16.37
C ILE A 30 -1.79 -17.31 16.10
N GLU A 31 -1.70 -18.62 16.03
CA GLU A 31 -0.48 -19.32 15.61
C GLU A 31 -0.27 -19.08 14.12
N THR A 32 0.76 -18.29 13.77
CA THR A 32 1.01 -17.91 12.39
C THR A 32 2.27 -18.56 11.83
N THR A 33 2.16 -19.09 10.61
CA THR A 33 3.30 -19.49 9.79
C THR A 33 3.29 -18.63 8.53
N THR A 34 4.45 -18.11 8.13
CA THR A 34 4.58 -17.33 6.89
C THR A 34 5.37 -18.08 5.84
N LEU A 35 4.95 -17.93 4.59
CA LEU A 35 5.61 -18.47 3.44
C LEU A 35 5.90 -17.32 2.47
N GLY A 36 7.19 -16.96 2.35
CA GLY A 36 7.65 -15.82 1.58
C GLY A 36 8.76 -16.18 0.59
N SER A 37 9.09 -15.24 -0.30
CA SER A 37 10.23 -15.37 -1.22
C SER A 37 11.56 -15.24 -0.46
N ASN A 38 12.54 -16.10 -0.79
CA ASN A 38 13.89 -16.05 -0.22
C ASN A 38 14.83 -15.05 -0.89
N ASN A 39 14.35 -14.33 -1.91
CA ASN A 39 15.16 -13.37 -2.68
C ASN A 39 15.30 -12.01 -1.98
N LEU A 40 14.69 -11.83 -0.80
CA LEU A 40 14.73 -10.58 -0.05
C LEU A 40 15.54 -10.71 1.23
N LYS A 41 16.30 -9.65 1.55
CA LYS A 41 16.89 -9.46 2.88
C LYS A 41 15.79 -9.04 3.84
N ILE A 42 15.38 -9.93 4.72
CA ILE A 42 14.35 -9.67 5.72
C ILE A 42 15.02 -9.14 6.98
N ASP A 43 14.44 -8.13 7.61
CA ASP A 43 14.84 -7.72 8.95
C ASP A 43 14.64 -8.90 9.91
N ALA A 44 15.71 -9.37 10.54
CA ALA A 44 15.70 -10.51 11.45
C ALA A 44 14.71 -10.36 12.62
N LYS A 45 14.34 -9.12 12.98
CA LYS A 45 13.36 -8.82 14.03
C LYS A 45 11.92 -9.19 13.65
N LEU A 46 11.63 -9.40 12.36
CA LEU A 46 10.31 -9.78 11.87
C LEU A 46 10.16 -11.30 11.70
N GLN A 47 11.21 -12.08 12.05
CA GLN A 47 11.23 -13.53 11.86
C GLN A 47 10.60 -14.27 13.06
N SER A 48 9.39 -14.78 12.85
CA SER A 48 8.83 -15.87 13.65
C SER A 48 8.20 -16.88 12.69
N ASN A 49 8.56 -18.16 12.82
CA ASN A 49 8.02 -19.28 12.02
C ASN A 49 7.97 -19.03 10.49
N ASN A 50 9.07 -18.57 9.92
CA ASN A 50 9.12 -18.20 8.49
C ASN A 50 9.67 -19.33 7.65
N ILE A 51 8.92 -19.69 6.62
CA ILE A 51 9.35 -20.60 5.56
C ILE A 51 9.70 -19.78 4.33
N LEU A 52 10.95 -19.86 3.89
CA LEU A 52 11.41 -19.16 2.70
C LEU A 52 11.42 -20.10 1.50
N ILE A 53 10.81 -19.63 0.42
CA ILE A 53 10.71 -20.40 -0.83
C ILE A 53 11.44 -19.66 -1.93
N ARG A 54 12.19 -20.42 -2.72
CA ARG A 54 12.80 -19.90 -3.92
C ARG A 54 11.73 -19.72 -5.00
N THR A 55 11.29 -18.48 -5.20
CA THR A 55 10.44 -18.12 -6.33
C THR A 55 11.31 -17.90 -7.57
N PRO A 56 10.94 -18.39 -8.77
CA PRO A 56 11.66 -18.05 -9.99
C PRO A 56 11.57 -16.56 -10.27
N SER A 57 12.71 -15.95 -10.53
CA SER A 57 12.87 -14.51 -10.79
C SER A 57 12.27 -14.02 -12.11
N SER A 58 11.65 -14.86 -12.91
CA SER A 58 11.00 -14.46 -14.17
C SER A 58 9.78 -15.32 -14.49
N PRO A 59 8.64 -14.70 -14.77
CA PRO A 59 7.40 -15.40 -15.07
C PRO A 59 7.20 -15.66 -16.58
N LYS A 60 8.23 -15.69 -17.40
CA LYS A 60 8.02 -16.12 -18.79
C LYS A 60 7.67 -17.61 -18.78
N PRO A 61 6.45 -17.99 -19.19
CA PRO A 61 6.03 -19.38 -19.19
C PRO A 61 6.87 -20.15 -20.24
N SER A 62 7.77 -21.00 -19.76
CA SER A 62 8.43 -22.03 -20.54
C SER A 62 8.02 -23.38 -19.99
N PRO A 63 8.06 -24.48 -20.76
CA PRO A 63 7.78 -25.82 -20.23
C PRO A 63 8.62 -26.16 -19.00
N GLN A 64 9.88 -25.73 -18.98
CA GLN A 64 10.80 -25.95 -17.86
C GLN A 64 10.38 -25.14 -16.62
N SER A 65 9.95 -23.86 -16.79
CA SER A 65 9.49 -23.03 -15.68
C SER A 65 8.16 -23.54 -15.10
N LEU A 66 7.27 -24.09 -15.92
CA LEU A 66 6.02 -24.71 -15.48
C LEU A 66 6.28 -25.99 -14.68
N PHE A 67 7.24 -26.82 -15.13
CA PHE A 67 7.61 -28.03 -14.39
C PHE A 67 8.25 -27.70 -13.03
N ALA A 68 9.18 -26.75 -13.00
CA ALA A 68 9.81 -26.28 -11.77
C ALA A 68 8.76 -25.67 -10.80
N MET A 69 7.83 -24.85 -11.32
CA MET A 69 6.71 -24.32 -10.56
C MET A 69 5.87 -25.43 -9.94
N ASN A 70 5.47 -26.43 -10.73
CA ASN A 70 4.61 -27.50 -10.22
C ASN A 70 5.28 -28.30 -9.09
N ARG A 71 6.58 -28.54 -9.19
CA ARG A 71 7.37 -29.21 -8.14
C ARG A 71 7.38 -28.40 -6.86
N GLU A 72 7.59 -27.09 -6.93
CA GLU A 72 7.58 -26.23 -5.74
C GLU A 72 6.17 -26.10 -5.15
N LEU A 73 5.11 -25.98 -5.97
CA LEU A 73 3.73 -25.95 -5.50
C LEU A 73 3.32 -27.26 -4.76
N ILE A 74 3.80 -28.42 -5.22
CA ILE A 74 3.58 -29.69 -4.54
C ILE A 74 4.22 -29.69 -3.15
N LYS A 75 5.46 -29.18 -3.02
CA LYS A 75 6.14 -29.06 -1.73
C LYS A 75 5.37 -28.12 -0.78
N ILE A 76 4.94 -26.95 -1.29
CA ILE A 76 4.17 -25.99 -0.52
C ILE A 76 2.86 -26.63 -0.03
N ALA A 77 2.17 -27.34 -0.92
CA ALA A 77 0.93 -28.04 -0.53
C ALA A 77 1.18 -29.13 0.52
N GLN A 78 2.32 -29.84 0.45
CA GLN A 78 2.71 -30.82 1.48
C GLN A 78 2.96 -30.15 2.82
N MET A 79 3.72 -29.04 2.83
CA MET A 79 3.95 -28.26 4.04
C MET A 79 2.65 -27.73 4.66
N ALA A 80 1.71 -27.25 3.82
CA ALA A 80 0.40 -26.82 4.29
C ALA A 80 -0.39 -27.95 4.93
N ILE A 81 -0.29 -29.18 4.40
CA ILE A 81 -0.91 -30.38 4.99
C ILE A 81 -0.31 -30.67 6.37
N GLU A 82 1.01 -30.59 6.52
CA GLU A 82 1.72 -30.83 7.78
C GLU A 82 1.42 -29.77 8.85
N ILE A 83 1.17 -28.51 8.45
CA ILE A 83 0.80 -27.40 9.35
C ILE A 83 -0.64 -27.53 9.84
N GLU A 84 -1.53 -28.10 9.02
CA GLU A 84 -2.98 -28.20 9.28
C GLU A 84 -3.59 -26.84 9.67
N PRO A 85 -3.49 -25.79 8.81
CA PRO A 85 -4.01 -24.48 9.15
C PRO A 85 -5.53 -24.42 9.05
N ASP A 86 -6.16 -23.68 9.96
CA ASP A 86 -7.59 -23.33 9.86
C ASP A 86 -7.83 -22.38 8.69
N VAL A 87 -6.87 -21.49 8.44
CA VAL A 87 -6.91 -20.43 7.40
C VAL A 87 -5.62 -20.40 6.61
N ILE A 88 -5.74 -20.29 5.28
CA ILE A 88 -4.63 -19.95 4.38
C ILE A 88 -4.96 -18.62 3.73
N HIS A 89 -4.12 -17.60 3.97
CA HIS A 89 -4.32 -16.24 3.47
C HIS A 89 -3.24 -15.86 2.46
N PHE A 90 -3.64 -15.68 1.20
CA PHE A 90 -2.79 -15.17 0.12
C PHE A 90 -2.75 -13.66 0.17
N ILE A 91 -1.59 -13.10 0.55
CA ILE A 91 -1.44 -11.66 0.85
C ILE A 91 -1.41 -10.80 -0.41
N ASN A 92 -0.95 -11.33 -1.53
CA ASN A 92 -0.83 -10.56 -2.77
C ASN A 92 -1.10 -11.41 -4.02
N LYS A 93 -1.38 -10.73 -5.14
CA LYS A 93 -1.55 -11.37 -6.44
C LYS A 93 -0.24 -11.99 -6.93
N HIS A 94 -0.30 -13.25 -7.31
CA HIS A 94 0.75 -13.96 -8.03
C HIS A 94 0.15 -15.08 -8.89
N THR A 95 0.72 -15.36 -10.07
CA THR A 95 0.20 -16.40 -10.97
C THR A 95 0.19 -17.79 -10.34
N TRP A 96 1.13 -18.08 -9.47
CA TRP A 96 1.20 -19.36 -8.74
C TRP A 96 0.03 -19.57 -7.79
N ASN A 97 -0.56 -18.50 -7.26
CA ASN A 97 -1.69 -18.61 -6.32
C ASN A 97 -2.85 -19.39 -6.93
N TYR A 98 -3.19 -19.14 -8.21
CA TYR A 98 -4.30 -19.85 -8.85
C TYR A 98 -4.13 -21.38 -8.82
N PHE A 99 -2.95 -21.86 -9.16
CA PHE A 99 -2.66 -23.29 -9.15
C PHE A 99 -2.60 -23.86 -7.74
N LEU A 100 -1.95 -23.15 -6.82
CA LEU A 100 -1.84 -23.56 -5.42
C LEU A 100 -3.21 -23.59 -4.73
N ILE A 101 -4.05 -22.58 -4.89
CA ILE A 101 -5.42 -22.53 -4.35
C ILE A 101 -6.23 -23.73 -4.82
N ARG A 102 -6.18 -24.06 -6.12
CA ARG A 102 -6.87 -25.25 -6.65
C ARG A 102 -6.39 -26.55 -6.03
N MET A 103 -5.09 -26.65 -5.79
CA MET A 103 -4.47 -27.85 -5.17
C MET A 103 -4.88 -27.95 -3.69
N LEU A 104 -4.81 -26.87 -2.95
CA LEU A 104 -5.14 -26.80 -1.52
C LEU A 104 -6.64 -27.05 -1.29
N LYS A 105 -7.52 -26.49 -2.10
CA LYS A 105 -8.97 -26.71 -1.98
C LYS A 105 -9.36 -28.19 -2.10
N LYS A 106 -8.58 -29.00 -2.83
CA LYS A 106 -8.79 -30.44 -2.94
C LYS A 106 -8.18 -31.23 -1.77
N LYS A 107 -7.00 -30.79 -1.28
CA LYS A 107 -6.23 -31.51 -0.26
C LYS A 107 -6.64 -31.15 1.16
N LEU A 108 -7.09 -29.92 1.37
CA LEU A 108 -7.49 -29.36 2.66
C LEU A 108 -8.91 -28.75 2.55
N PRO A 109 -9.96 -29.57 2.38
CA PRO A 109 -11.30 -29.06 2.11
C PRO A 109 -11.93 -28.30 3.28
N GLN A 110 -11.43 -28.49 4.52
CA GLN A 110 -11.90 -27.78 5.70
C GLN A 110 -11.18 -26.45 5.95
N THR A 111 -9.99 -26.26 5.38
CA THR A 111 -9.21 -25.03 5.52
C THR A 111 -9.84 -23.90 4.71
N LYS A 112 -10.05 -22.76 5.32
CA LYS A 112 -10.60 -21.56 4.66
C LYS A 112 -9.54 -20.84 3.84
N LEU A 113 -9.84 -20.52 2.60
CA LEU A 113 -8.93 -19.87 1.66
C LEU A 113 -9.31 -18.42 1.46
N ILE A 114 -8.41 -17.51 1.85
CA ILE A 114 -8.59 -16.05 1.76
C ILE A 114 -7.56 -15.46 0.79
N HIS A 115 -7.93 -14.40 0.11
CA HIS A 115 -6.99 -13.63 -0.71
C HIS A 115 -7.20 -12.12 -0.55
N THR A 116 -6.10 -11.39 -0.31
CA THR A 116 -6.10 -9.92 -0.34
C THR A 116 -5.97 -9.41 -1.77
N PHE A 117 -6.92 -8.59 -2.20
CA PHE A 117 -6.91 -7.86 -3.47
C PHE A 117 -6.52 -6.41 -3.21
N HIS A 118 -5.21 -6.09 -3.33
CA HIS A 118 -4.72 -4.73 -3.11
C HIS A 118 -5.32 -3.76 -4.13
N ASP A 119 -5.26 -4.10 -5.41
CA ASP A 119 -5.79 -3.33 -6.52
C ASP A 119 -6.68 -4.23 -7.38
N PRO A 120 -7.99 -4.28 -7.12
CA PRO A 120 -8.91 -5.21 -7.80
C PRO A 120 -8.94 -5.04 -9.32
N VAL A 121 -8.72 -3.81 -9.81
CA VAL A 121 -8.84 -3.44 -11.23
C VAL A 121 -7.50 -3.09 -11.86
N GLY A 122 -6.49 -2.76 -11.06
CA GLY A 122 -5.27 -2.08 -11.53
C GLY A 122 -5.50 -0.58 -11.75
N HIS A 123 -4.41 0.18 -11.88
CA HIS A 123 -4.50 1.63 -12.12
C HIS A 123 -4.76 1.94 -13.58
N GLU A 124 -5.44 3.06 -13.86
CA GLU A 124 -5.62 3.57 -15.22
C GLU A 124 -4.25 3.82 -15.87
N GLY A 125 -4.09 3.33 -17.11
CA GLY A 125 -2.84 3.40 -17.85
C GLY A 125 -1.91 2.19 -17.67
N ASP A 126 -2.22 1.24 -16.79
CA ASP A 126 -1.45 0.00 -16.66
C ASP A 126 -1.79 -0.98 -17.79
N SER A 127 -0.78 -1.33 -18.62
CA SER A 127 -0.93 -2.33 -19.70
C SER A 127 -1.37 -3.71 -19.18
N VAL A 128 -1.29 -3.94 -17.87
CA VAL A 128 -1.60 -5.21 -17.18
C VAL A 128 -3.04 -5.26 -16.65
N GLN A 129 -3.82 -4.18 -16.75
CA GLN A 129 -5.15 -4.05 -16.11
C GLN A 129 -6.12 -5.20 -16.46
N LYS A 130 -6.22 -5.57 -17.75
CA LYS A 130 -7.09 -6.68 -18.19
C LYS A 130 -6.66 -8.03 -17.59
N GLY A 131 -5.36 -8.26 -17.46
CA GLY A 131 -4.81 -9.47 -16.85
C GLY A 131 -5.08 -9.56 -15.35
N VAL A 132 -5.10 -8.42 -14.63
CA VAL A 132 -5.44 -8.35 -13.20
C VAL A 132 -6.89 -8.76 -12.98
N VAL A 133 -7.82 -8.17 -13.73
CA VAL A 133 -9.25 -8.49 -13.62
C VAL A 133 -9.53 -9.95 -13.96
N LEU A 134 -8.91 -10.48 -15.03
CA LEU A 134 -9.07 -11.89 -15.41
C LEU A 134 -8.56 -12.82 -14.29
N TYR A 135 -7.37 -12.53 -13.74
CA TYR A 135 -6.83 -13.29 -12.63
C TYR A 135 -7.80 -13.32 -11.43
N HIS A 136 -8.30 -12.16 -11.01
CA HIS A 136 -9.22 -12.05 -9.88
C HIS A 136 -10.53 -12.81 -10.13
N LYS A 137 -11.10 -12.75 -11.35
CA LYS A 137 -12.29 -13.53 -11.75
C LYS A 137 -12.08 -15.04 -11.70
N LEU A 138 -10.87 -15.51 -11.97
CA LEU A 138 -10.55 -16.94 -11.91
C LEU A 138 -10.37 -17.42 -10.46
N VAL A 139 -9.71 -16.59 -9.65
CA VAL A 139 -9.35 -16.94 -8.27
C VAL A 139 -10.55 -16.83 -7.32
N GLU A 140 -11.40 -15.79 -7.47
CA GLU A 140 -12.52 -15.52 -6.55
C GLU A 140 -13.45 -16.70 -6.35
N ARG A 141 -13.68 -17.53 -7.40
CA ARG A 141 -14.53 -18.71 -7.37
C ARG A 141 -14.00 -19.85 -6.49
N LEU A 142 -12.76 -19.75 -6.10
CA LEU A 142 -12.07 -20.77 -5.31
C LEU A 142 -11.91 -20.35 -3.85
N LEU A 143 -12.20 -19.07 -3.54
CA LEU A 143 -12.00 -18.47 -2.23
C LEU A 143 -13.22 -18.62 -1.33
N ASP A 144 -12.97 -18.61 -0.03
CA ASP A 144 -13.99 -18.54 1.02
C ASP A 144 -14.19 -17.10 1.49
N ALA A 145 -13.20 -16.20 1.28
CA ALA A 145 -13.33 -14.76 1.49
C ALA A 145 -12.30 -13.96 0.67
N ILE A 146 -12.65 -12.70 0.39
CA ILE A 146 -11.74 -11.70 -0.20
C ILE A 146 -11.53 -10.60 0.82
N VAL A 147 -10.29 -10.15 0.97
CA VAL A 147 -9.90 -8.97 1.76
C VAL A 147 -9.51 -7.86 0.81
N VAL A 148 -9.94 -6.62 1.11
CA VAL A 148 -9.54 -5.38 0.43
C VAL A 148 -9.19 -4.32 1.47
N HIS A 149 -8.50 -3.22 1.06
CA HIS A 149 -7.98 -2.23 2.02
C HIS A 149 -8.74 -0.91 2.04
N SER A 150 -9.74 -0.72 1.17
CA SER A 150 -10.50 0.53 1.08
C SER A 150 -11.92 0.30 0.60
N ASP A 151 -12.79 1.30 0.85
CA ASP A 151 -14.18 1.30 0.36
C ASP A 151 -14.23 1.22 -1.17
N ILE A 152 -13.37 1.99 -1.85
CA ILE A 152 -13.27 1.95 -3.32
C ILE A 152 -12.88 0.56 -3.82
N ALA A 153 -11.86 -0.06 -3.21
CA ALA A 153 -11.46 -1.42 -3.59
C ALA A 153 -12.58 -2.43 -3.35
N LYS A 154 -13.36 -2.26 -2.26
CA LYS A 154 -14.52 -3.08 -1.98
C LYS A 154 -15.60 -2.92 -3.05
N ASP A 155 -15.97 -1.67 -3.35
CA ASP A 155 -16.95 -1.34 -4.37
C ASP A 155 -16.55 -1.86 -5.76
N GLN A 156 -15.29 -1.66 -6.15
CA GLN A 156 -14.75 -2.18 -7.41
C GLN A 156 -14.82 -3.70 -7.46
N THR A 157 -14.44 -4.38 -6.36
CA THR A 157 -14.52 -5.84 -6.27
C THR A 157 -15.95 -6.33 -6.44
N LEU A 158 -16.89 -5.75 -5.71
CA LEU A 158 -18.31 -6.14 -5.79
C LEU A 158 -18.93 -5.87 -7.17
N LYS A 159 -18.65 -4.71 -7.77
CA LYS A 159 -19.23 -4.33 -9.08
C LYS A 159 -18.64 -5.12 -10.25
N LEU A 160 -17.34 -5.36 -10.26
CA LEU A 160 -16.63 -5.94 -11.41
C LEU A 160 -16.51 -7.45 -11.36
N LEU A 161 -16.28 -8.00 -10.18
CA LEU A 161 -16.08 -9.44 -10.02
C LEU A 161 -17.38 -10.16 -9.65
N LYS A 162 -18.29 -9.48 -8.94
CA LYS A 162 -19.54 -10.07 -8.39
C LYS A 162 -19.24 -11.39 -7.68
N PRO A 163 -18.32 -11.40 -6.70
CA PRO A 163 -17.84 -12.62 -6.08
C PRO A 163 -18.96 -13.36 -5.35
N LYS A 164 -18.85 -14.69 -5.26
CA LYS A 164 -19.78 -15.54 -4.51
C LYS A 164 -19.44 -15.58 -3.01
N CYS A 165 -18.19 -15.31 -2.66
CA CYS A 165 -17.73 -15.24 -1.28
C CYS A 165 -17.82 -13.80 -0.72
N PRO A 166 -17.86 -13.62 0.61
CA PRO A 166 -17.87 -12.30 1.24
C PRO A 166 -16.61 -11.51 0.95
N VAL A 167 -16.76 -10.17 0.88
CA VAL A 167 -15.67 -9.20 0.70
C VAL A 167 -15.56 -8.36 1.96
N PHE A 168 -14.45 -8.51 2.65
CA PHE A 168 -14.15 -7.80 3.90
C PHE A 168 -13.20 -6.64 3.64
N GLN A 169 -13.41 -5.54 4.35
CA GLN A 169 -12.48 -4.43 4.38
C GLN A 169 -11.60 -4.53 5.62
N VAL A 170 -10.29 -4.60 5.40
CA VAL A 170 -9.26 -4.58 6.44
C VAL A 170 -8.36 -3.37 6.18
N PRO A 171 -8.13 -2.48 7.16
CA PRO A 171 -7.30 -1.32 6.93
C PRO A 171 -5.87 -1.72 6.54
N LEU A 172 -5.24 -0.94 5.66
CA LEU A 172 -3.81 -1.11 5.36
C LEU A 172 -3.00 -0.58 6.55
N GLY A 173 -2.29 -1.47 7.25
CA GLY A 173 -1.61 -1.15 8.52
C GLY A 173 -0.17 -1.64 8.57
N GLU A 174 0.57 -1.58 7.47
CA GLU A 174 1.94 -2.12 7.38
C GLU A 174 3.04 -1.19 7.91
N LYS A 175 2.69 0.07 8.23
CA LYS A 175 3.69 1.06 8.62
C LYS A 175 3.91 1.06 10.14
N PRO A 176 5.17 1.08 10.61
CA PRO A 176 5.46 1.29 12.01
C PRO A 176 5.07 2.72 12.41
N TRP A 177 4.36 2.88 13.53
CA TRP A 177 3.99 4.18 14.07
C TRP A 177 5.06 4.64 15.05
N LYS A 178 5.75 5.73 14.70
CA LYS A 178 6.66 6.43 15.60
C LYS A 178 5.86 7.21 16.67
N PRO A 179 6.45 7.52 17.82
CA PRO A 179 5.87 8.51 18.72
C PRO A 179 5.59 9.81 17.97
N PHE A 180 4.55 10.54 18.38
CA PHE A 180 4.30 11.86 17.81
C PHE A 180 5.54 12.75 17.98
N SER A 181 5.90 13.45 16.92
CA SER A 181 6.98 14.44 16.90
C SER A 181 6.48 15.72 16.24
N SER A 182 6.81 16.86 16.81
CA SER A 182 6.46 18.16 16.26
C SER A 182 6.96 18.34 14.82
N VAL A 183 6.20 19.11 14.05
CA VAL A 183 6.59 19.51 12.71
C VAL A 183 7.79 20.45 12.80
N PRO A 184 8.81 20.35 11.91
CA PRO A 184 9.97 21.25 11.89
C PRO A 184 9.56 22.64 11.34
N PHE A 185 8.57 23.25 11.94
CA PHE A 185 7.94 24.46 11.47
C PHE A 185 8.93 25.60 11.18
N GLY A 186 8.74 26.27 10.04
CA GLY A 186 9.57 27.38 9.59
C GLY A 186 10.62 27.00 8.55
N SER A 187 10.82 25.71 8.30
CA SER A 187 11.68 25.24 7.21
C SER A 187 11.07 25.50 5.83
N LYS A 188 9.73 25.56 5.76
CA LYS A 188 8.91 25.65 4.54
C LYS A 188 9.25 24.56 3.53
N GLU A 189 9.69 23.39 4.02
CA GLU A 189 9.97 22.22 3.22
C GLU A 189 8.70 21.41 3.01
N VAL A 190 8.39 21.14 1.76
CA VAL A 190 7.20 20.40 1.35
C VAL A 190 7.63 19.15 0.59
N LEU A 191 6.96 18.02 0.81
CA LEU A 191 7.33 16.73 0.23
C LEU A 191 6.24 16.17 -0.69
N ILE A 192 6.64 15.77 -1.90
CA ILE A 192 5.91 14.82 -2.75
C ILE A 192 6.72 13.52 -2.79
N PHE A 193 6.12 12.40 -2.39
CA PHE A 193 6.87 11.16 -2.19
C PHE A 193 6.31 9.94 -2.94
N GLY A 194 7.21 8.99 -3.24
CA GLY A 194 6.92 7.67 -3.79
C GLY A 194 6.95 7.64 -5.32
N ARG A 195 6.78 6.43 -5.90
CA ARG A 195 6.87 6.24 -7.35
C ARG A 195 6.06 7.29 -8.11
N LEU A 196 6.69 7.97 -9.07
CA LEU A 196 6.04 9.00 -9.87
C LEU A 196 5.25 8.30 -10.99
N ASN A 197 3.95 8.11 -10.74
CA ASN A 197 2.99 7.55 -11.68
C ASN A 197 2.00 8.63 -12.13
N PRO A 198 1.40 8.54 -13.34
CA PRO A 198 0.45 9.54 -13.83
C PRO A 198 -0.68 9.84 -12.85
N TYR A 199 -1.27 8.80 -12.22
CA TYR A 199 -2.37 8.95 -11.27
C TYR A 199 -2.00 9.73 -9.99
N LYS A 200 -0.72 9.96 -9.73
CA LYS A 200 -0.25 10.82 -8.63
C LYS A 200 -0.34 12.31 -8.95
N GLY A 201 -0.86 12.65 -10.13
CA GLY A 201 -1.13 14.02 -10.51
C GLY A 201 0.09 14.79 -11.02
N LEU A 202 1.09 14.09 -11.60
CA LEU A 202 2.32 14.70 -12.12
C LEU A 202 2.05 15.88 -13.04
N ILE A 203 0.97 15.82 -13.83
CA ILE A 203 0.58 16.90 -14.75
C ILE A 203 0.27 18.23 -14.03
N TYR A 204 -0.07 18.18 -12.76
CA TYR A 204 -0.38 19.37 -11.94
C TYR A 204 0.85 19.93 -11.22
N TYR A 205 1.97 19.17 -11.14
CA TYR A 205 3.16 19.60 -10.39
C TYR A 205 3.74 20.91 -10.88
N PRO A 206 3.95 21.15 -12.20
CA PRO A 206 4.49 22.43 -12.66
C PRO A 206 3.68 23.64 -12.18
N LYS A 207 2.35 23.54 -12.29
CA LYS A 207 1.46 24.63 -11.88
C LYS A 207 1.43 24.80 -10.35
N ILE A 208 1.42 23.71 -9.59
CA ILE A 208 1.50 23.76 -8.11
C ILE A 208 2.81 24.44 -7.68
N LEU A 209 3.94 24.07 -8.30
CA LEU A 209 5.25 24.68 -8.01
C LEU A 209 5.27 26.18 -8.31
N ASP A 210 4.74 26.60 -9.46
CA ASP A 210 4.65 28.01 -9.83
C ASP A 210 3.77 28.81 -8.85
N GLU A 211 2.60 28.28 -8.50
CA GLU A 211 1.68 28.94 -7.57
C GLU A 211 2.28 29.04 -6.15
N LEU A 212 2.98 27.99 -5.67
CA LEU A 212 3.66 28.03 -4.38
C LEU A 212 4.78 29.07 -4.37
N TYR A 213 5.58 29.14 -5.45
CA TYR A 213 6.63 30.13 -5.59
C TYR A 213 6.09 31.56 -5.63
N ASN A 214 4.97 31.79 -6.33
CA ASN A 214 4.31 33.08 -6.38
C ASN A 214 3.73 33.53 -5.04
N LEU A 215 3.22 32.58 -4.24
CA LEU A 215 2.68 32.86 -2.90
C LEU A 215 3.78 33.15 -1.89
N ASP A 216 4.85 32.35 -1.91
CA ASP A 216 6.03 32.52 -1.06
C ASP A 216 7.24 31.85 -1.69
N PRO A 217 8.20 32.62 -2.23
CA PRO A 217 9.43 32.08 -2.82
C PRO A 217 10.30 31.25 -1.85
N GLY A 218 10.07 31.34 -0.54
CA GLY A 218 10.76 30.55 0.47
C GLY A 218 10.23 29.12 0.60
N ILE A 219 9.09 28.77 -0.02
CA ILE A 219 8.56 27.42 -0.01
C ILE A 219 9.37 26.55 -0.97
N HIS A 220 9.99 25.49 -0.46
CA HIS A 220 10.74 24.52 -1.25
C HIS A 220 10.03 23.16 -1.31
N VAL A 221 9.95 22.56 -2.51
CA VAL A 221 9.28 21.29 -2.75
C VAL A 221 10.29 20.22 -3.14
N THR A 222 10.47 19.23 -2.29
CA THR A 222 11.23 18.02 -2.63
C THR A 222 10.28 16.99 -3.24
N ILE A 223 10.57 16.55 -4.47
CA ILE A 223 9.87 15.46 -5.14
C ILE A 223 10.78 14.26 -5.19
N ALA A 224 10.46 13.19 -4.41
CA ALA A 224 11.34 12.05 -4.25
C ALA A 224 10.67 10.73 -4.65
N GLY A 225 11.23 10.08 -5.68
CA GLY A 225 10.78 8.77 -6.15
C GLY A 225 11.10 8.53 -7.62
N LYS A 226 11.17 7.26 -8.00
CA LYS A 226 11.45 6.86 -9.38
C LYS A 226 10.23 7.08 -10.27
N ALA A 227 10.42 7.75 -11.40
CA ALA A 227 9.40 7.87 -12.44
C ALA A 227 9.12 6.49 -13.05
N SER A 228 7.84 6.20 -13.31
CA SER A 228 7.43 5.00 -14.04
C SER A 228 7.75 5.13 -15.53
N ASP A 229 7.88 3.97 -16.19
CA ASP A 229 8.07 3.94 -17.64
C ASP A 229 6.89 4.65 -18.33
N GLY A 230 7.19 5.43 -19.38
CA GLY A 230 6.19 6.19 -20.14
C GLY A 230 5.86 7.60 -19.63
N ILE A 231 6.50 8.05 -18.53
CA ILE A 231 6.45 9.48 -18.17
C ILE A 231 7.27 10.28 -19.16
N GLU A 232 6.66 11.35 -19.71
CA GLU A 232 7.31 12.22 -20.68
C GLU A 232 8.53 12.94 -20.08
N SER A 233 9.68 12.84 -20.75
CA SER A 233 10.92 13.48 -20.32
C SER A 233 10.78 14.99 -20.20
N ASN A 234 9.99 15.61 -21.08
CA ASN A 234 9.72 17.05 -21.07
C ASN A 234 9.01 17.49 -19.79
N LEU A 235 8.05 16.71 -19.28
CA LEU A 235 7.38 17.01 -18.02
C LEU A 235 8.34 16.94 -16.84
N LEU A 236 9.21 15.94 -16.78
CA LEU A 236 10.22 15.84 -15.73
C LEU A 236 11.25 16.98 -15.81
N ALA A 237 11.65 17.38 -17.04
CA ALA A 237 12.53 18.51 -17.25
C ALA A 237 11.88 19.83 -16.81
N GLU A 238 10.60 20.04 -17.14
CA GLU A 238 9.82 21.20 -16.69
C GLU A 238 9.75 21.26 -15.15
N ILE A 239 9.39 20.15 -14.50
CA ILE A 239 9.34 20.06 -13.03
C ILE A 239 10.71 20.40 -12.43
N SER A 240 11.78 19.80 -12.94
CA SER A 240 13.13 20.01 -12.39
C SER A 240 13.71 21.41 -12.66
N SER A 241 13.15 22.15 -13.63
CA SER A 241 13.57 23.53 -13.93
C SER A 241 12.99 24.58 -12.98
N LYS A 242 11.99 24.21 -12.15
CA LYS A 242 11.36 25.17 -11.23
C LYS A 242 12.32 25.56 -10.11
N PRO A 243 12.45 26.86 -9.77
CA PRO A 243 13.47 27.37 -8.85
C PRO A 243 13.28 26.86 -7.41
N ASN A 244 12.05 26.51 -7.04
CA ASN A 244 11.67 26.03 -5.71
C ASN A 244 11.51 24.50 -5.66
N CYS A 245 12.14 23.74 -6.57
CA CYS A 245 11.95 22.30 -6.66
C CYS A 245 13.28 21.53 -6.64
N THR A 246 13.33 20.48 -5.85
CA THR A 246 14.36 19.43 -5.94
C THR A 246 13.72 18.11 -6.39
N LEU A 247 14.02 17.68 -7.63
CA LEU A 247 13.56 16.39 -8.16
C LEU A 247 14.60 15.30 -7.94
N VAL A 248 14.27 14.31 -7.10
CA VAL A 248 15.07 13.11 -6.83
C VAL A 248 14.45 11.92 -7.56
N ASN A 249 14.76 11.81 -8.87
CA ASN A 249 14.20 10.77 -9.73
C ASN A 249 15.02 9.46 -9.62
N ARG A 250 14.89 8.76 -8.49
CA ARG A 250 15.48 7.44 -8.25
C ARG A 250 14.62 6.63 -7.30
N PHE A 251 14.87 5.33 -7.20
CA PHE A 251 14.33 4.54 -6.10
C PHE A 251 14.87 5.06 -4.77
N ILE A 252 13.99 5.23 -3.80
CA ILE A 252 14.37 5.65 -2.45
C ILE A 252 14.41 4.39 -1.58
N GLU A 253 15.59 4.13 -1.03
CA GLU A 253 15.81 2.98 -0.16
C GLU A 253 15.09 3.18 1.19
N ASP A 254 14.67 2.08 1.80
CA ASP A 254 13.90 2.10 3.05
C ASP A 254 14.59 2.91 4.17
N ASN A 255 15.91 2.86 4.24
CA ASN A 255 16.71 3.60 5.24
C ASN A 255 16.73 5.12 5.01
N ASP A 256 16.46 5.58 3.79
CA ASP A 256 16.44 7.00 3.43
C ASP A 256 15.06 7.64 3.64
N ILE A 257 13.99 6.83 3.69
CA ILE A 257 12.60 7.32 3.73
C ILE A 257 12.37 8.27 4.89
N ASP A 258 12.81 7.91 6.08
CA ASP A 258 12.62 8.71 7.29
C ASP A 258 13.15 10.13 7.12
N GLY A 259 14.34 10.28 6.56
CA GLY A 259 14.96 11.58 6.36
C GLY A 259 14.19 12.52 5.43
N TYR A 260 13.43 12.01 4.46
CA TYR A 260 12.57 12.85 3.62
C TYR A 260 11.37 13.38 4.41
N PHE A 261 10.68 12.52 5.15
CA PHE A 261 9.51 12.94 5.91
C PHE A 261 9.87 13.80 7.13
N GLU A 262 10.99 13.54 7.79
CA GLU A 262 11.43 14.29 8.96
C GLU A 262 11.77 15.74 8.65
N ARG A 263 12.27 16.03 7.45
CA ARG A 263 12.53 17.41 6.99
C ARG A 263 11.30 18.16 6.52
N ALA A 264 10.25 17.45 6.12
CA ALA A 264 9.06 18.08 5.55
C ALA A 264 8.14 18.65 6.62
N ASP A 265 7.61 19.84 6.40
CA ASP A 265 6.52 20.41 7.18
C ASP A 265 5.18 19.79 6.76
N ILE A 266 4.97 19.59 5.46
CA ILE A 266 3.72 19.11 4.85
C ILE A 266 4.04 18.09 3.75
N VAL A 267 3.16 17.10 3.57
CA VAL A 267 3.22 16.15 2.44
C VAL A 267 2.08 16.44 1.47
N LEU A 268 2.40 16.57 0.19
CA LEU A 268 1.43 16.84 -0.88
C LEU A 268 0.98 15.55 -1.55
N VAL A 269 -0.32 15.40 -1.74
CA VAL A 269 -0.95 14.25 -2.38
C VAL A 269 -1.95 14.72 -3.45
N PRO A 270 -1.50 15.37 -4.53
CA PRO A 270 -2.37 15.89 -5.59
C PRO A 270 -2.79 14.77 -6.56
N TYR A 271 -3.24 13.63 -6.04
CA TYR A 271 -3.58 12.45 -6.82
C TYR A 271 -4.84 12.68 -7.66
N THR A 272 -4.89 12.01 -8.82
CA THR A 272 -6.08 12.00 -9.71
C THR A 272 -6.95 10.76 -9.51
N SER A 273 -6.40 9.71 -8.92
CA SER A 273 -7.14 8.53 -8.50
C SER A 273 -6.45 7.83 -7.33
N ILE A 274 -7.21 7.11 -6.51
CA ILE A 274 -6.68 6.39 -5.36
C ILE A 274 -7.50 5.12 -5.12
N THR A 275 -6.82 4.00 -4.86
CA THR A 275 -7.40 2.81 -4.24
C THR A 275 -6.91 2.66 -2.81
N GLN A 276 -5.63 2.91 -2.60
CA GLN A 276 -4.97 2.95 -1.30
C GLN A 276 -3.73 3.83 -1.37
N SER A 277 -3.25 4.36 -0.23
CA SER A 277 -2.05 5.19 -0.22
C SER A 277 -1.13 4.88 0.95
N GLY A 278 -0.06 4.14 0.65
CA GLY A 278 1.05 3.96 1.60
C GLY A 278 1.75 5.28 1.94
N VAL A 279 1.78 6.26 1.03
CA VAL A 279 2.43 7.56 1.24
C VAL A 279 1.73 8.39 2.31
N ILE A 280 0.39 8.41 2.32
CA ILE A 280 -0.37 9.11 3.38
C ILE A 280 -0.09 8.45 4.73
N LEU A 281 -0.05 7.12 4.78
CA LEU A 281 0.26 6.39 6.02
C LEU A 281 1.72 6.61 6.45
N ASP A 282 2.65 6.73 5.50
CA ASP A 282 4.04 7.11 5.77
C ASP A 282 4.13 8.51 6.39
N ALA A 283 3.38 9.48 5.87
CA ALA A 283 3.29 10.83 6.41
C ALA A 283 2.74 10.84 7.84
N TYR A 284 1.59 10.23 8.04
CA TYR A 284 0.91 10.18 9.34
C TYR A 284 1.71 9.44 10.40
N SER A 285 2.33 8.32 10.05
CA SER A 285 3.16 7.55 10.99
C SER A 285 4.40 8.32 11.46
N ARG A 286 4.75 9.43 10.79
CA ARG A 286 5.87 10.35 11.10
C ARG A 286 5.37 11.75 11.47
N SER A 287 4.12 11.88 11.85
CA SER A 287 3.52 13.14 12.31
C SER A 287 3.60 14.26 11.27
N ARG A 288 3.30 13.95 10.00
CA ARG A 288 3.27 14.96 8.94
C ARG A 288 1.85 15.11 8.41
N PRO A 289 1.30 16.35 8.39
CA PRO A 289 0.00 16.60 7.80
C PRO A 289 0.04 16.43 6.28
N VAL A 290 -1.10 16.15 5.70
CA VAL A 290 -1.25 15.93 4.25
C VAL A 290 -2.24 16.93 3.70
N VAL A 291 -1.93 17.52 2.53
CA VAL A 291 -2.90 18.24 1.69
C VAL A 291 -3.12 17.41 0.43
N ALA A 292 -4.39 17.17 0.08
CA ALA A 292 -4.76 16.30 -1.02
C ALA A 292 -5.87 16.91 -1.89
N PHE A 293 -5.98 16.47 -3.14
CA PHE A 293 -7.18 16.72 -3.93
C PHE A 293 -8.36 15.91 -3.39
N ASP A 294 -9.53 16.54 -3.33
CA ASP A 294 -10.79 15.88 -2.99
C ASP A 294 -11.28 15.06 -4.19
N ILE A 295 -10.83 13.82 -4.23
CA ILE A 295 -11.21 12.81 -5.22
C ILE A 295 -11.91 11.64 -4.54
N PRO A 296 -12.70 10.84 -5.26
CA PRO A 296 -13.36 9.67 -4.68
C PRO A 296 -12.39 8.78 -3.91
N GLY A 297 -12.70 8.53 -2.62
CA GLY A 297 -11.90 7.70 -1.71
C GLY A 297 -10.81 8.44 -0.92
N MET A 298 -10.51 9.70 -1.22
CA MET A 298 -9.48 10.43 -0.48
C MET A 298 -9.95 10.78 0.95
N ALA A 299 -11.22 11.08 1.15
CA ALA A 299 -11.79 11.45 2.44
C ALA A 299 -11.65 10.35 3.51
N GLN A 300 -11.49 9.07 3.12
CA GLN A 300 -11.20 8.02 4.09
C GLN A 300 -9.79 8.09 4.69
N TYR A 301 -8.89 8.85 4.07
CA TYR A 301 -7.49 9.00 4.51
C TYR A 301 -7.24 10.36 5.16
N VAL A 302 -7.84 11.44 4.66
CA VAL A 302 -7.59 12.81 5.12
C VAL A 302 -8.75 13.26 6.03
N PRO A 303 -8.51 13.37 7.36
CA PRO A 303 -9.58 13.63 8.32
C PRO A 303 -10.06 15.09 8.34
N GLU A 304 -9.17 16.04 8.01
CA GLU A 304 -9.51 17.47 7.99
C GLU A 304 -10.10 17.86 6.62
N PRO A 305 -11.39 18.27 6.56
CA PRO A 305 -12.03 18.67 5.30
C PRO A 305 -11.30 19.81 4.57
N GLU A 306 -10.70 20.74 5.31
CA GLU A 306 -9.96 21.88 4.76
C GLU A 306 -8.66 21.46 4.04
N ASN A 307 -8.11 20.28 4.37
CA ASN A 307 -6.95 19.70 3.71
C ASN A 307 -7.33 18.87 2.47
N LEU A 308 -8.63 18.70 2.22
CA LEU A 308 -9.19 18.16 0.99
C LEU A 308 -9.57 19.33 0.08
N VAL A 309 -8.72 19.60 -0.90
CA VAL A 309 -8.92 20.71 -1.82
C VAL A 309 -9.65 20.24 -3.05
N ARG A 310 -10.53 21.09 -3.59
CA ARG A 310 -11.27 20.81 -4.83
C ARG A 310 -10.38 20.14 -5.87
N ALA A 311 -10.85 19.02 -6.39
CA ALA A 311 -10.11 18.21 -7.35
C ALA A 311 -9.59 19.04 -8.53
N PHE A 312 -8.29 18.90 -8.81
CA PHE A 312 -7.59 19.51 -9.95
C PHE A 312 -7.44 21.03 -9.91
N ASP A 313 -7.78 21.66 -8.79
CA ASP A 313 -7.58 23.10 -8.57
C ASP A 313 -6.20 23.36 -7.93
N SER A 314 -5.18 23.52 -8.80
CA SER A 314 -3.80 23.75 -8.33
C SER A 314 -3.65 25.07 -7.56
N VAL A 315 -4.46 26.11 -7.87
CA VAL A 315 -4.39 27.41 -7.18
C VAL A 315 -4.92 27.29 -5.75
N ALA A 316 -6.10 26.70 -5.58
CA ALA A 316 -6.66 26.46 -4.25
C ALA A 316 -5.77 25.50 -3.44
N PHE A 317 -5.18 24.49 -4.08
CA PHE A 317 -4.25 23.55 -3.48
C PHE A 317 -3.00 24.25 -2.91
N SER A 318 -2.33 25.08 -3.72
CA SER A 318 -1.14 25.81 -3.32
C SER A 318 -1.46 26.84 -2.23
N ARG A 319 -2.62 27.49 -2.30
CA ARG A 319 -3.08 28.42 -1.25
C ARG A 319 -3.23 27.69 0.09
N ARG A 320 -3.89 26.51 0.12
CA ARG A 320 -4.03 25.75 1.36
C ARG A 320 -2.69 25.34 1.97
N VAL A 321 -1.75 24.93 1.13
CA VAL A 321 -0.36 24.62 1.56
C VAL A 321 0.31 25.84 2.18
N ALA A 322 0.26 27.00 1.52
CA ALA A 322 0.86 28.25 2.01
C ALA A 322 0.19 28.72 3.35
N GLU A 323 -1.12 28.56 3.50
CA GLU A 323 -1.83 28.86 4.73
C GLU A 323 -1.31 28.01 5.91
N LEU A 324 -1.17 26.69 5.73
CA LEU A 324 -0.61 25.82 6.77
C LEU A 324 0.84 26.16 7.10
N LEU A 325 1.65 26.51 6.09
CA LEU A 325 3.05 26.91 6.29
C LEU A 325 3.21 28.28 6.94
N SER A 326 2.18 29.13 6.94
CA SER A 326 2.19 30.44 7.58
C SER A 326 1.78 30.41 9.05
N ASP A 327 1.11 29.34 9.51
CA ASP A 327 0.60 29.19 10.88
C ASP A 327 1.08 27.88 11.50
N GLY A 328 2.13 27.96 12.32
CA GLY A 328 2.72 26.81 12.98
C GLY A 328 1.77 26.08 13.93
N ALA A 329 0.88 26.79 14.60
CA ALA A 329 -0.07 26.16 15.50
C ALA A 329 -1.10 25.33 14.72
N SER A 330 -1.62 25.86 13.62
CA SER A 330 -2.52 25.12 12.72
C SER A 330 -1.82 23.93 12.06
N CYS A 331 -0.56 24.08 11.63
CA CYS A 331 0.21 22.99 11.05
C CYS A 331 0.47 21.87 12.05
N GLU A 332 0.88 22.19 13.27
CA GLU A 332 1.10 21.22 14.36
C GLU A 332 -0.20 20.52 14.76
N GLN A 333 -1.32 21.25 14.85
CA GLN A 333 -2.63 20.66 15.14
C GLN A 333 -3.08 19.69 14.03
N ALA A 334 -2.89 20.06 12.76
CA ALA A 334 -3.19 19.19 11.63
C ALA A 334 -2.32 17.92 11.66
N ALA A 335 -1.03 18.05 12.03
CA ALA A 335 -0.14 16.91 12.19
C ALA A 335 -0.58 15.97 13.31
N LEU A 336 -0.99 16.52 14.47
CA LEU A 336 -1.46 15.74 15.61
C LEU A 336 -2.76 15.01 15.28
N ASN A 337 -3.70 15.70 14.63
CA ASN A 337 -4.97 15.10 14.19
C ASN A 337 -4.72 13.95 13.20
N ALA A 338 -3.89 14.19 12.19
CA ALA A 338 -3.50 13.19 11.18
C ALA A 338 -2.83 11.96 11.80
N TRP A 339 -1.91 12.19 12.76
CA TRP A 339 -1.23 11.10 13.48
C TRP A 339 -2.22 10.29 14.32
N ASN A 340 -3.10 10.93 15.11
CA ASN A 340 -4.11 10.27 15.93
C ASN A 340 -5.09 9.47 15.07
N TYR A 341 -5.61 10.11 14.02
CA TYR A 341 -6.54 9.49 13.06
C TYR A 341 -5.92 8.26 12.41
N GLY A 342 -4.74 8.42 11.84
CA GLY A 342 -4.04 7.33 11.16
C GLY A 342 -3.71 6.18 12.11
N LYS A 343 -3.18 6.46 13.31
CA LYS A 343 -2.85 5.45 14.32
C LYS A 343 -4.06 4.66 14.77
N SER A 344 -5.19 5.33 14.95
CA SER A 344 -6.44 4.69 15.40
C SER A 344 -7.08 3.80 14.33
N ARG A 345 -6.78 4.02 13.05
CA ARG A 345 -7.42 3.32 11.92
C ARG A 345 -6.50 2.41 11.13
N PHE A 346 -5.24 2.83 10.92
CA PHE A 346 -4.31 2.21 9.97
C PHE A 346 -3.04 1.67 10.64
N SER A 347 -3.04 1.48 11.96
CA SER A 347 -1.89 0.88 12.63
C SER A 347 -1.81 -0.63 12.40
N PRO A 348 -0.60 -1.24 12.58
CA PRO A 348 -0.44 -2.69 12.51
C PRO A 348 -1.40 -3.47 13.41
N SER A 349 -1.69 -2.95 14.60
CA SER A 349 -2.65 -3.57 15.51
C SER A 349 -4.07 -3.58 14.94
N LYS A 350 -4.51 -2.47 14.33
CA LYS A 350 -5.84 -2.37 13.72
C LYS A 350 -5.99 -3.29 12.51
N MET A 351 -4.95 -3.39 11.68
CA MET A 351 -4.92 -4.38 10.60
C MET A 351 -5.04 -5.81 11.13
N ALA A 352 -4.28 -6.15 12.16
CA ALA A 352 -4.31 -7.49 12.74
C ALA A 352 -5.65 -7.81 13.42
N GLU A 353 -6.21 -6.87 14.19
CA GLU A 353 -7.54 -7.00 14.84
C GLU A 353 -8.63 -7.25 13.79
N ALA A 354 -8.67 -6.42 12.74
CA ALA A 354 -9.65 -6.58 11.66
C ALA A 354 -9.47 -7.92 10.91
N THR A 355 -8.23 -8.33 10.65
CA THR A 355 -7.96 -9.61 10.00
C THR A 355 -8.36 -10.80 10.88
N LYS A 356 -8.10 -10.73 12.20
CA LYS A 356 -8.55 -11.76 13.15
C LYS A 356 -10.07 -11.89 13.12
N ASN A 357 -10.80 -10.78 13.09
CA ASN A 357 -12.27 -10.81 13.02
C ASN A 357 -12.77 -11.49 11.75
N VAL A 358 -12.13 -11.21 10.59
CA VAL A 358 -12.42 -11.92 9.34
C VAL A 358 -12.19 -13.42 9.48
N TYR A 359 -11.05 -13.83 10.08
CA TYR A 359 -10.76 -15.25 10.28
C TYR A 359 -11.79 -15.92 11.17
N SER A 360 -12.16 -15.29 12.29
CA SER A 360 -13.18 -15.83 13.19
C SER A 360 -14.51 -15.99 12.48
N GLU A 361 -14.98 -14.96 11.78
CA GLU A 361 -16.28 -14.96 11.07
C GLU A 361 -16.38 -16.08 10.03
N ILE A 362 -15.32 -16.37 9.27
CA ILE A 362 -15.35 -17.40 8.23
C ILE A 362 -15.08 -18.83 8.75
N THR A 363 -14.50 -18.99 9.96
CA THR A 363 -14.22 -20.30 10.54
C THR A 363 -15.34 -20.78 11.46
N GLU A 364 -16.21 -19.89 11.92
CA GLU A 364 -17.40 -20.23 12.73
C GLU A 364 -18.55 -20.82 11.89
N PHE A 365 -18.46 -20.74 10.56
CA PHE A 365 -19.38 -21.34 9.59
C PHE A 365 -18.69 -22.52 8.88
#